data_88acc788340021222ceaa17ae7e4fb59
#
_entry.id   88acc788340021222ceaa17ae7e4fb59
#
_cell.length_a   1.000
_cell.length_b   1.000
_cell.length_c   1.000
_cell.angle_alpha   90.00
_cell.angle_beta   90.00
_cell.angle_gamma   90.00
#
_symmetry.space_group_name_H-M   'P 1'
#
loop_
_entity.id
_entity.type
_entity.pdbx_description
1 polymer ?
#
loop_
_entity_poly.entity_id
_entity_poly.type
_entity_poly.pdbx_seq_one_letter_code
_entity_poly.pdbx_strand_id
1 'polypeptide(L)'
;MLDAALIGTLGLMGLASVPHCALMCGAPCAAAVGAGQRAPAMAGFQIGRLLGYAAAGAIAAFSVGWLREASEASRVLRPVWTLLHSALFAFGLYLLITARWPAWLGRSGAKADVVHWQRASGSGLLWFAWPCGLLQGALVVAALANTPAGGAAGMAAFALASSPGLLLAPVALRKLLALPGGQAWAPRLAGAMLVLASGWALGHGIWARIVDWCR
;
A
#
# COMPACT_ATOMS: atom_id res chain seq x y z
N MET A 1 1.73 -21.88 18.53
CA MET A 1 3.09 -21.79 17.96
C MET A 1 3.04 -21.26 16.52
N LEU A 2 2.11 -21.73 15.66
CA LEU A 2 2.01 -21.25 14.26
C LEU A 2 1.70 -19.75 14.18
N ASP A 3 0.73 -19.24 14.94
CA ASP A 3 0.36 -17.82 14.91
C ASP A 3 1.52 -16.92 15.36
N ALA A 4 2.35 -17.34 16.33
CA ALA A 4 3.53 -16.59 16.74
C ALA A 4 4.58 -16.50 15.61
N ALA A 5 4.79 -17.58 14.86
CA ALA A 5 5.68 -17.59 13.71
C ALA A 5 5.14 -16.68 12.58
N LEU A 6 3.83 -16.71 12.33
CA LEU A 6 3.19 -15.84 11.33
C LEU A 6 3.27 -14.36 11.72
N ILE A 7 3.07 -14.02 13.01
CA ILE A 7 3.23 -12.66 13.52
C ILE A 7 4.66 -12.17 13.30
N GLY A 8 5.66 -13.01 13.61
CA GLY A 8 7.07 -12.71 13.35
C GLY A 8 7.37 -12.50 11.86
N THR A 9 6.86 -13.38 11.00
CA THR A 9 7.02 -13.30 9.55
C THR A 9 6.41 -12.01 9.00
N LEU A 10 5.18 -11.66 9.41
CA LEU A 10 4.51 -10.43 9.00
C LEU A 10 5.22 -9.18 9.52
N GLY A 11 5.78 -9.22 10.74
CA GLY A 11 6.64 -8.17 11.25
C GLY A 11 7.90 -7.97 10.41
N LEU A 12 8.59 -9.06 10.04
CA LEU A 12 9.77 -8.99 9.15
C LEU A 12 9.41 -8.51 7.75
N MET A 13 8.28 -8.95 7.18
CA MET A 13 7.77 -8.42 5.91
C MET A 13 7.49 -6.91 6.01
N GLY A 14 6.94 -6.45 7.14
CA GLY A 14 6.71 -5.04 7.42
C GLY A 14 8.01 -4.24 7.44
N LEU A 15 9.05 -4.73 8.10
CA LEU A 15 10.37 -4.10 8.11
C LEU A 15 11.00 -4.08 6.71
N ALA A 16 10.97 -5.18 5.99
CA ALA A 16 11.48 -5.26 4.62
C ALA A 16 10.70 -4.32 3.67
N SER A 17 9.44 -4.02 3.97
CA SER A 17 8.62 -3.11 3.17
C SER A 17 8.91 -1.62 3.41
N VAL A 18 9.70 -1.25 4.42
CA VAL A 18 9.97 0.16 4.78
C VAL A 18 10.43 1.01 3.59
N PRO A 19 11.43 0.62 2.79
CA PRO A 19 11.85 1.42 1.62
C PRO A 19 10.74 1.53 0.57
N HIS A 20 10.02 0.43 0.32
CA HIS A 20 8.91 0.40 -0.63
C HIS A 20 7.76 1.32 -0.17
N CYS A 21 7.36 1.22 1.10
CA CYS A 21 6.33 2.09 1.67
C CYS A 21 6.73 3.57 1.64
N ALA A 22 8.01 3.88 1.89
CA ALA A 22 8.49 5.24 1.81
C ALA A 22 8.36 5.83 0.40
N LEU A 23 8.76 5.07 -0.62
CA LEU A 23 8.77 5.53 -2.01
C LEU A 23 7.38 5.55 -2.64
N MET A 24 6.56 4.51 -2.41
CA MET A 24 5.25 4.34 -3.06
C MET A 24 4.12 5.04 -2.31
N CYS A 25 4.13 4.95 -0.98
CA CYS A 25 3.03 5.45 -0.16
C CYS A 25 3.32 6.83 0.48
N GLY A 26 4.55 7.34 0.35
CA GLY A 26 4.95 8.60 0.97
C GLY A 26 4.14 9.80 0.49
N ALA A 27 3.95 9.96 -0.82
CA ALA A 27 3.16 11.05 -1.38
C ALA A 27 1.67 10.94 -1.05
N PRO A 28 1.00 9.77 -1.23
CA PRO A 28 -0.37 9.57 -0.76
C PRO A 28 -0.55 9.79 0.74
N CYS A 29 0.40 9.32 1.56
CA CYS A 29 0.37 9.54 3.00
C CYS A 29 0.47 11.04 3.35
N ALA A 30 1.39 11.77 2.69
CA ALA A 30 1.51 13.21 2.87
C ALA A 30 0.20 13.95 2.49
N ALA A 31 -0.50 13.50 1.46
CA ALA A 31 -1.80 14.03 1.08
C ALA A 31 -2.89 13.72 2.13
N ALA A 32 -2.86 12.52 2.71
CA ALA A 32 -3.83 12.08 3.72
C ALA A 32 -3.67 12.82 5.06
N VAL A 33 -2.43 13.15 5.46
CA VAL A 33 -2.13 13.85 6.73
C VAL A 33 -2.01 15.37 6.59
N GLY A 34 -2.00 15.88 5.35
CA GLY A 34 -1.82 17.29 5.03
C GLY A 34 -0.36 17.73 4.99
N ALA A 35 -0.09 18.81 4.23
CA ALA A 35 1.24 19.31 3.97
C ALA A 35 2.02 19.73 5.24
N GLY A 36 1.32 20.14 6.29
CA GLY A 36 1.90 20.54 7.58
C GLY A 36 2.32 19.37 8.47
N GLN A 37 1.89 18.15 8.14
CA GLN A 37 2.21 16.91 8.87
C GLN A 37 2.15 17.06 10.39
N ARG A 38 1.07 17.65 10.87
CA ARG A 38 0.89 17.84 12.31
C ARG A 38 0.88 16.50 13.01
N ALA A 39 1.58 16.40 14.12
CA ALA A 39 1.70 15.19 14.92
C ALA A 39 0.34 14.49 15.19
N PRO A 40 -0.76 15.19 15.53
CA PRO A 40 -2.04 14.53 15.74
C PRO A 40 -2.65 13.93 14.47
N ALA A 41 -2.48 14.54 13.29
CA ALA A 41 -2.96 13.98 12.03
C ALA A 41 -2.18 12.70 11.65
N MET A 42 -0.86 12.72 11.82
CA MET A 42 -0.01 11.55 11.58
C MET A 42 -0.34 10.43 12.57
N ALA A 43 -0.50 10.74 13.86
CA ALA A 43 -0.89 9.76 14.86
C ALA A 43 -2.27 9.15 14.53
N GLY A 44 -3.26 9.98 14.17
CA GLY A 44 -4.57 9.52 13.74
C GLY A 44 -4.49 8.58 12.54
N PHE A 45 -3.70 8.94 11.54
CA PHE A 45 -3.46 8.09 10.36
C PHE A 45 -2.84 6.74 10.73
N GLN A 46 -1.80 6.73 11.58
CA GLN A 46 -1.14 5.47 11.98
C GLN A 46 -2.05 4.59 12.85
N ILE A 47 -2.84 5.19 13.75
CA ILE A 47 -3.84 4.45 14.55
C ILE A 47 -4.93 3.88 13.63
N GLY A 48 -5.47 4.70 12.72
CA GLY A 48 -6.46 4.22 11.74
C GLY A 48 -5.91 3.06 10.90
N ARG A 49 -4.68 3.19 10.41
CA ARG A 49 -4.01 2.13 9.64
C ARG A 49 -3.81 0.85 10.44
N LEU A 50 -3.38 0.97 11.69
CA LEU A 50 -3.23 -0.18 12.59
C LEU A 50 -4.55 -0.93 12.76
N LEU A 51 -5.64 -0.20 13.03
CA LEU A 51 -6.96 -0.78 13.20
C LEU A 51 -7.50 -1.38 11.90
N GLY A 52 -7.34 -0.70 10.78
CA GLY A 52 -7.77 -1.19 9.46
C GLY A 52 -7.03 -2.47 9.05
N TYR A 53 -5.73 -2.52 9.27
CA TYR A 53 -4.91 -3.70 8.98
C TYR A 53 -5.25 -4.86 9.91
N ALA A 54 -5.42 -4.61 11.21
CA ALA A 54 -5.83 -5.64 12.15
C ALA A 54 -7.21 -6.22 11.79
N ALA A 55 -8.17 -5.36 11.47
CA ALA A 55 -9.49 -5.79 11.03
C ALA A 55 -9.43 -6.61 9.72
N ALA A 56 -8.66 -6.13 8.73
CA ALA A 56 -8.48 -6.85 7.47
C ALA A 56 -7.81 -8.22 7.69
N GLY A 57 -6.81 -8.30 8.57
CA GLY A 57 -6.15 -9.55 8.94
C GLY A 57 -7.06 -10.53 9.67
N ALA A 58 -7.91 -10.04 10.57
CA ALA A 58 -8.93 -10.86 11.24
C ALA A 58 -9.93 -11.42 10.23
N ILE A 59 -10.44 -10.58 9.33
CA ILE A 59 -11.37 -10.98 8.28
C ILE A 59 -10.71 -11.99 7.35
N ALA A 60 -9.45 -11.75 6.93
CA ALA A 60 -8.71 -12.67 6.07
C ALA A 60 -8.57 -14.05 6.71
N ALA A 61 -8.15 -14.13 7.98
CA ALA A 61 -8.02 -15.39 8.71
C ALA A 61 -9.38 -16.09 8.92
N PHE A 62 -10.44 -15.32 9.18
CA PHE A 62 -11.80 -15.85 9.31
C PHE A 62 -12.33 -16.38 7.97
N SER A 63 -12.00 -15.69 6.87
CA SER A 63 -12.55 -15.97 5.53
C SER A 63 -11.92 -17.17 4.85
N VAL A 64 -10.79 -17.73 5.32
CA VAL A 64 -10.14 -18.88 4.67
C VAL A 64 -11.05 -20.10 4.64
N GLY A 65 -11.92 -20.27 5.64
CA GLY A 65 -13.00 -21.29 5.59
C GLY A 65 -13.97 -21.06 4.42
N TRP A 66 -14.27 -19.80 4.09
CA TRP A 66 -15.16 -19.38 3.01
C TRP A 66 -14.45 -19.31 1.65
N LEU A 67 -13.12 -19.12 1.62
CA LEU A 67 -12.37 -19.03 0.36
C LEU A 67 -12.31 -20.36 -0.40
N ARG A 68 -12.47 -21.48 0.27
CA ARG A 68 -12.64 -22.77 -0.42
C ARG A 68 -13.88 -22.78 -1.29
N GLU A 69 -14.96 -22.10 -0.88
CA GLU A 69 -16.19 -21.95 -1.68
C GLU A 69 -16.12 -20.75 -2.64
N ALA A 70 -15.33 -19.73 -2.33
CA ALA A 70 -15.16 -18.51 -3.13
C ALA A 70 -14.11 -18.62 -4.25
N SER A 71 -13.61 -19.81 -4.59
CA SER A 71 -12.72 -20.02 -5.75
C SER A 71 -13.35 -19.52 -7.08
N GLU A 72 -14.66 -19.45 -7.14
CA GLU A 72 -15.42 -18.84 -8.25
C GLU A 72 -15.29 -17.31 -8.29
N ALA A 73 -15.29 -16.62 -7.12
CA ALA A 73 -15.16 -15.16 -7.03
C ALA A 73 -13.79 -14.67 -7.52
N SER A 74 -12.73 -15.48 -7.38
CA SER A 74 -11.39 -15.13 -7.85
C SER A 74 -11.33 -14.95 -9.37
N ARG A 75 -12.17 -15.65 -10.14
CA ARG A 75 -12.26 -15.52 -11.60
C ARG A 75 -12.85 -14.16 -12.01
N VAL A 76 -13.82 -13.65 -11.28
CA VAL A 76 -14.46 -12.35 -11.54
C VAL A 76 -13.53 -11.17 -11.14
N LEU A 77 -12.71 -11.34 -10.10
CA LEU A 77 -11.78 -10.31 -9.64
C LEU A 77 -10.53 -10.17 -10.51
N ARG A 78 -10.14 -11.20 -11.26
CA ARG A 78 -8.95 -11.16 -12.15
C ARG A 78 -8.97 -10.01 -13.17
N PRO A 79 -10.06 -9.77 -13.94
CA PRO A 79 -10.08 -8.67 -14.89
C PRO A 79 -9.97 -7.29 -14.20
N VAL A 80 -10.59 -7.13 -13.03
CA VAL A 80 -10.50 -5.89 -12.23
C VAL A 80 -9.05 -5.65 -11.80
N TRP A 81 -8.37 -6.70 -11.33
CA TRP A 81 -6.96 -6.63 -10.94
C TRP A 81 -6.06 -6.27 -12.14
N THR A 82 -6.29 -6.88 -13.30
CA THR A 82 -5.54 -6.58 -14.53
C THR A 82 -5.77 -5.14 -14.99
N LEU A 83 -7.02 -4.67 -15.00
CA LEU A 83 -7.37 -3.30 -15.37
C LEU A 83 -6.73 -2.29 -14.41
N LEU A 84 -6.76 -2.56 -13.10
CA LEU A 84 -6.13 -1.69 -12.11
C LEU A 84 -4.62 -1.56 -12.33
N HIS A 85 -3.91 -2.69 -12.50
CA HIS A 85 -2.47 -2.67 -12.74
C HIS A 85 -2.12 -2.05 -14.09
N SER A 86 -2.94 -2.22 -15.10
CA SER A 86 -2.78 -1.54 -16.40
C SER A 86 -2.95 -0.02 -16.26
N ALA A 87 -3.93 0.42 -15.49
CA ALA A 87 -4.15 1.85 -15.21
C ALA A 87 -2.98 2.45 -14.39
N LEU A 88 -2.49 1.72 -13.37
CA LEU A 88 -1.33 2.14 -12.57
C LEU A 88 -0.05 2.18 -13.42
N PHE A 89 0.12 1.23 -14.34
CA PHE A 89 1.24 1.21 -15.28
C PHE A 89 1.20 2.42 -16.22
N ALA A 90 0.05 2.70 -16.82
CA ALA A 90 -0.16 3.86 -17.69
C ALA A 90 0.06 5.18 -16.93
N PHE A 91 -0.43 5.27 -15.69
CA PHE A 91 -0.23 6.42 -14.83
C PHE A 91 1.25 6.60 -14.44
N GLY A 92 1.93 5.51 -14.12
CA GLY A 92 3.38 5.53 -13.86
C GLY A 92 4.18 6.01 -15.07
N LEU A 93 3.82 5.55 -16.27
CA LEU A 93 4.43 5.97 -17.52
C LEU A 93 4.18 7.47 -17.80
N TYR A 94 2.96 7.94 -17.55
CA TYR A 94 2.63 9.37 -17.63
C TYR A 94 3.53 10.21 -16.70
N LEU A 95 3.69 9.84 -15.43
CA LEU A 95 4.56 10.55 -14.49
C LEU A 95 6.03 10.52 -14.92
N LEU A 96 6.50 9.38 -15.44
CA LEU A 96 7.87 9.21 -15.89
C LEU A 96 8.20 10.13 -17.06
N ILE A 97 7.31 10.20 -18.05
CA ILE A 97 7.49 10.98 -19.27
C ILE A 97 7.31 12.48 -19.00
N THR A 98 6.20 12.85 -18.34
CA THR A 98 5.85 14.27 -18.15
C THR A 98 6.63 14.94 -17.04
N ALA A 99 7.13 14.16 -16.08
CA ALA A 99 7.75 14.65 -14.84
C ALA A 99 6.86 15.64 -14.06
N ARG A 100 5.55 15.54 -14.19
CA ARG A 100 4.57 16.46 -13.60
C ARG A 100 3.48 15.70 -12.86
N TRP A 101 3.15 16.19 -11.67
CA TRP A 101 1.97 15.72 -10.97
C TRP A 101 0.70 16.20 -11.68
N PRO A 102 -0.30 15.36 -11.89
CA PRO A 102 -1.57 15.79 -12.43
C PRO A 102 -2.19 16.90 -11.58
N ALA A 103 -2.81 17.88 -12.22
CA ALA A 103 -3.38 19.05 -11.55
C ALA A 103 -4.44 18.71 -10.48
N TRP A 104 -5.13 17.58 -10.65
CA TRP A 104 -6.12 17.09 -9.68
C TRP A 104 -5.46 16.56 -8.39
N LEU A 105 -4.22 16.01 -8.46
CA LEU A 105 -3.44 15.63 -7.29
C LEU A 105 -2.83 16.87 -6.61
N GLY A 106 -2.38 17.85 -7.39
CA GLY A 106 -1.80 19.10 -6.88
C GLY A 106 -2.82 19.99 -6.15
N ARG A 107 -4.08 19.95 -6.55
CA ARG A 107 -5.16 20.69 -5.89
C ARG A 107 -5.46 20.21 -4.49
N SER A 108 -5.23 18.94 -4.20
CA SER A 108 -5.40 18.37 -2.86
C SER A 108 -4.28 18.81 -1.88
N GLY A 109 -3.13 19.24 -2.40
CA GLY A 109 -1.99 19.73 -1.60
C GLY A 109 -1.89 21.24 -1.46
N ALA A 110 -2.62 22.02 -2.30
CA ALA A 110 -2.45 23.47 -2.38
C ALA A 110 -3.20 24.27 -1.30
N LYS A 111 -4.19 23.68 -0.64
CA LYS A 111 -4.79 24.26 0.56
C LYS A 111 -4.25 23.49 1.76
N ALA A 112 -3.36 24.15 2.51
CA ALA A 112 -2.89 23.70 3.82
C ALA A 112 -4.05 23.75 4.85
N ASP A 113 -5.19 23.18 4.50
CA ASP A 113 -6.27 22.99 5.44
C ASP A 113 -5.78 22.02 6.51
N VAL A 114 -5.96 22.42 7.76
CA VAL A 114 -5.68 21.61 8.92
C VAL A 114 -6.45 20.31 8.76
N VAL A 115 -5.77 19.25 8.33
CA VAL A 115 -6.40 17.93 8.28
C VAL A 115 -6.67 17.51 9.70
N HIS A 116 -7.97 17.50 10.05
CA HIS A 116 -8.41 17.03 11.36
C HIS A 116 -7.99 15.56 11.52
N TRP A 117 -7.58 15.22 12.73
CA TRP A 117 -7.15 13.87 13.08
C TRP A 117 -8.16 12.79 12.68
N GLN A 118 -9.45 13.07 12.76
CA GLN A 118 -10.56 12.18 12.34
C GLN A 118 -10.50 11.83 10.85
N ARG A 119 -10.17 12.80 10.01
CA ARG A 119 -10.05 12.59 8.56
C ARG A 119 -8.81 11.77 8.22
N ALA A 120 -7.73 12.04 8.94
CA ALA A 120 -6.50 11.27 8.82
C ALA A 120 -6.69 9.82 9.30
N SER A 121 -7.39 9.61 10.42
CA SER A 121 -7.71 8.26 10.94
C SER A 121 -8.59 7.48 9.97
N GLY A 122 -9.60 8.12 9.38
CA GLY A 122 -10.46 7.50 8.37
C GLY A 122 -9.68 7.05 7.14
N SER A 123 -8.77 7.90 6.62
CA SER A 123 -7.89 7.51 5.51
C SER A 123 -6.92 6.39 5.90
N GLY A 124 -6.39 6.41 7.12
CA GLY A 124 -5.58 5.32 7.65
C GLY A 124 -6.38 4.02 7.75
N LEU A 125 -7.60 4.07 8.26
CA LEU A 125 -8.49 2.90 8.41
C LEU A 125 -8.74 2.22 7.05
N LEU A 126 -8.96 3.00 6.00
CA LEU A 126 -9.20 2.49 4.65
C LEU A 126 -7.91 2.15 3.88
N TRP A 127 -6.74 2.34 4.50
CA TRP A 127 -5.46 2.13 3.81
C TRP A 127 -5.21 0.68 3.40
N PHE A 128 -5.88 -0.28 4.05
CA PHE A 128 -5.83 -1.69 3.67
C PHE A 128 -6.37 -1.96 2.26
N ALA A 129 -7.23 -1.10 1.75
CA ALA A 129 -7.77 -1.20 0.40
C ALA A 129 -6.79 -0.68 -0.69
N TRP A 130 -5.64 -0.12 -0.28
CA TRP A 130 -4.64 0.37 -1.23
C TRP A 130 -4.06 -0.80 -2.04
N PRO A 131 -4.02 -0.71 -3.39
CA PRO A 131 -3.54 -1.78 -4.26
C PRO A 131 -2.02 -1.93 -4.20
N CYS A 132 -1.50 -2.43 -3.10
CA CYS A 132 -0.08 -2.67 -2.87
C CYS A 132 0.19 -4.17 -2.81
N GLY A 133 1.05 -4.69 -3.70
CA GLY A 133 1.37 -6.13 -3.76
C GLY A 133 1.94 -6.68 -2.45
N LEU A 134 2.75 -5.90 -1.71
CA LEU A 134 3.29 -6.31 -0.41
C LEU A 134 2.18 -6.43 0.64
N LEU A 135 1.24 -5.50 0.65
CA LEU A 135 0.09 -5.55 1.55
C LEU A 135 -0.81 -6.75 1.25
N GLN A 136 -1.08 -6.98 -0.04
CA GLN A 136 -1.88 -8.14 -0.46
C GLN A 136 -1.17 -9.45 -0.10
N GLY A 137 0.14 -9.56 -0.33
CA GLY A 137 0.95 -10.69 0.12
C GLY A 137 0.89 -10.90 1.63
N ALA A 138 0.97 -9.81 2.40
CA ALA A 138 0.84 -9.87 3.85
C ALA A 138 -0.55 -10.36 4.30
N LEU A 139 -1.63 -9.91 3.61
CA LEU A 139 -2.99 -10.40 3.88
C LEU A 139 -3.15 -11.89 3.56
N VAL A 140 -2.53 -12.38 2.49
CA VAL A 140 -2.52 -13.82 2.17
C VAL A 140 -1.80 -14.61 3.26
N VAL A 141 -0.68 -14.12 3.77
CA VAL A 141 0.03 -14.76 4.90
C VAL A 141 -0.81 -14.70 6.18
N ALA A 142 -1.47 -13.56 6.46
CA ALA A 142 -2.36 -13.41 7.61
C ALA A 142 -3.56 -14.36 7.54
N ALA A 143 -4.05 -14.65 6.32
CA ALA A 143 -5.13 -15.59 6.08
C ALA A 143 -4.78 -17.04 6.47
N LEU A 144 -3.49 -17.37 6.60
CA LEU A 144 -3.02 -18.69 7.06
C LEU A 144 -3.02 -18.82 8.60
N ALA A 145 -3.36 -17.77 9.33
CA ALA A 145 -3.45 -17.82 10.78
C ALA A 145 -4.61 -18.75 11.22
N ASN A 146 -4.39 -19.50 12.30
CA ASN A 146 -5.38 -20.43 12.82
C ASN A 146 -6.59 -19.71 13.45
N THR A 147 -6.40 -18.47 13.85
CA THR A 147 -7.44 -17.69 14.55
C THR A 147 -7.54 -16.29 13.96
N PRO A 148 -8.74 -15.68 13.97
CA PRO A 148 -8.90 -14.28 13.58
C PRO A 148 -8.02 -13.33 14.40
N ALA A 149 -7.80 -13.65 15.68
CA ALA A 149 -6.90 -12.89 16.55
C ALA A 149 -5.43 -12.98 16.09
N GLY A 150 -4.99 -14.16 15.62
CA GLY A 150 -3.67 -14.38 15.04
C GLY A 150 -3.48 -13.56 13.75
N GLY A 151 -4.48 -13.57 12.86
CA GLY A 151 -4.48 -12.75 11.65
C GLY A 151 -4.45 -11.25 11.95
N ALA A 152 -5.25 -10.80 12.92
CA ALA A 152 -5.25 -9.41 13.39
C ALA A 152 -3.89 -8.99 13.96
N ALA A 153 -3.32 -9.79 14.83
CA ALA A 153 -2.03 -9.51 15.46
C ALA A 153 -0.89 -9.49 14.42
N GLY A 154 -0.91 -10.41 13.46
CA GLY A 154 0.07 -10.44 12.37
C GLY A 154 0.03 -9.19 11.50
N MET A 155 -1.16 -8.76 11.09
CA MET A 155 -1.32 -7.54 10.30
C MET A 155 -1.04 -6.27 11.11
N ALA A 156 -1.31 -6.29 12.42
CA ALA A 156 -0.89 -5.20 13.32
C ALA A 156 0.64 -5.12 13.40
N ALA A 157 1.34 -6.25 13.52
CA ALA A 157 2.80 -6.31 13.50
C ALA A 157 3.37 -5.76 12.18
N PHE A 158 2.79 -6.15 11.04
CA PHE A 158 3.14 -5.61 9.73
C PHE A 158 2.93 -4.07 9.67
N ALA A 159 1.79 -3.57 10.17
CA ALA A 159 1.49 -2.14 10.20
C ALA A 159 2.51 -1.36 11.04
N LEU A 160 2.83 -1.85 12.24
CA LEU A 160 3.81 -1.22 13.13
C LEU A 160 5.22 -1.24 12.53
N ALA A 161 5.66 -2.39 12.02
CA ALA A 161 6.98 -2.57 11.45
C ALA A 161 7.21 -1.73 10.17
N SER A 162 6.18 -1.50 9.36
CA SER A 162 6.25 -0.65 8.16
C SER A 162 6.04 0.85 8.44
N SER A 163 5.63 1.24 9.66
CA SER A 163 5.38 2.63 10.04
C SER A 163 6.57 3.58 9.82
N PRO A 164 7.84 3.20 10.11
CA PRO A 164 8.98 4.08 9.88
C PRO A 164 9.08 4.60 8.44
N GLY A 165 8.75 3.76 7.45
CA GLY A 165 8.73 4.16 6.05
C GLY A 165 7.77 5.32 5.78
N LEU A 166 6.56 5.27 6.34
CA LEU A 166 5.56 6.31 6.17
C LEU A 166 5.82 7.55 7.02
N LEU A 167 6.49 7.41 8.17
CA LEU A 167 6.89 8.54 9.01
C LEU A 167 8.04 9.32 8.36
N LEU A 168 9.01 8.62 7.77
CA LEU A 168 10.18 9.23 7.16
C LEU A 168 9.92 9.74 5.73
N ALA A 169 9.00 9.12 5.01
CA ALA A 169 8.72 9.43 3.60
C ALA A 169 8.37 10.90 3.36
N PRO A 170 7.49 11.54 4.13
CA PRO A 170 7.17 12.94 3.90
C PRO A 170 8.33 13.89 4.16
N VAL A 171 9.22 13.55 5.10
CA VAL A 171 10.45 14.31 5.38
C VAL A 171 11.44 14.14 4.24
N ALA A 172 11.64 12.90 3.78
CA ALA A 172 12.51 12.57 2.66
C ALA A 172 12.02 13.25 1.36
N LEU A 173 10.70 13.21 1.11
CA LEU A 173 10.08 13.85 -0.04
C LEU A 173 10.31 15.38 -0.04
N ARG A 174 10.14 16.04 1.11
CA ARG A 174 10.41 17.48 1.24
C ARG A 174 11.88 17.81 0.96
N LYS A 175 12.80 17.01 1.49
CA LYS A 175 14.24 17.19 1.22
C LYS A 175 14.55 16.98 -0.27
N LEU A 176 13.96 15.97 -0.89
CA LEU A 176 14.11 15.68 -2.32
C LEU A 176 13.57 16.82 -3.19
N LEU A 177 12.39 17.36 -2.86
CA LEU A 177 11.79 18.48 -3.57
C LEU A 177 12.58 19.78 -3.42
N ALA A 178 13.32 19.95 -2.33
CA ALA A 178 14.18 21.10 -2.10
C ALA A 178 15.51 21.05 -2.88
N LEU A 179 15.89 19.91 -3.43
CA LEU A 179 17.08 19.78 -4.28
C LEU A 179 16.87 20.45 -5.64
N PRO A 180 17.93 21.00 -6.28
CA PRO A 180 17.85 21.49 -7.65
C PRO A 180 17.30 20.41 -8.58
N GLY A 181 16.20 20.72 -9.30
CA GLY A 181 15.53 19.74 -10.15
C GLY A 181 14.63 18.72 -9.41
N GLY A 182 14.53 18.76 -8.09
CA GLY A 182 13.76 17.82 -7.27
C GLY A 182 12.28 17.72 -7.65
N GLN A 183 11.70 18.82 -8.14
CA GLN A 183 10.31 18.85 -8.62
C GLN A 183 10.08 17.96 -9.86
N ALA A 184 11.10 17.77 -10.70
CA ALA A 184 11.03 16.88 -11.86
C ALA A 184 11.43 15.44 -11.51
N TRP A 185 12.36 15.25 -10.59
CA TRP A 185 12.83 13.93 -10.19
C TRP A 185 11.82 13.15 -9.37
N ALA A 186 11.11 13.80 -8.45
CA ALA A 186 10.13 13.14 -7.57
C ALA A 186 9.01 12.43 -8.36
N PRO A 187 8.30 13.05 -9.32
CA PRO A 187 7.30 12.36 -10.13
C PRO A 187 7.90 11.29 -11.02
N ARG A 188 9.13 11.46 -11.54
CA ARG A 188 9.82 10.44 -12.34
C ARG A 188 10.16 9.20 -11.53
N LEU A 189 10.68 9.36 -10.32
CA LEU A 189 10.96 8.22 -9.43
C LEU A 189 9.67 7.48 -9.06
N ALA A 190 8.63 8.21 -8.69
CA ALA A 190 7.31 7.61 -8.41
C ALA A 190 6.76 6.87 -9.64
N GLY A 191 6.87 7.48 -10.83
CA GLY A 191 6.47 6.86 -12.09
C GLY A 191 7.26 5.60 -12.42
N ALA A 192 8.58 5.62 -12.26
CA ALA A 192 9.45 4.46 -12.48
C ALA A 192 9.07 3.29 -11.56
N MET A 193 8.85 3.56 -10.27
CA MET A 193 8.44 2.53 -9.31
C MET A 193 7.07 1.95 -9.63
N LEU A 194 6.11 2.78 -10.05
CA LEU A 194 4.79 2.32 -10.50
C LEU A 194 4.89 1.43 -11.74
N VAL A 195 5.68 1.83 -12.74
CA VAL A 195 5.89 1.05 -13.98
C VAL A 195 6.54 -0.29 -13.65
N LEU A 196 7.59 -0.30 -12.83
CA LEU A 196 8.27 -1.54 -12.44
C LEU A 196 7.35 -2.48 -11.64
N ALA A 197 6.64 -1.96 -10.64
CA ALA A 197 5.76 -2.76 -9.80
C ALA A 197 4.57 -3.32 -10.60
N SER A 198 3.91 -2.46 -11.39
CA SER A 198 2.75 -2.88 -12.19
C SER A 198 3.16 -3.75 -13.37
N GLY A 199 4.30 -3.47 -14.01
CA GLY A 199 4.86 -4.29 -15.08
C GLY A 199 5.25 -5.68 -14.61
N TRP A 200 5.86 -5.79 -13.44
CA TRP A 200 6.14 -7.09 -12.81
C TRP A 200 4.87 -7.86 -12.50
N ALA A 201 3.87 -7.20 -11.90
CA ALA A 201 2.58 -7.82 -11.57
C ALA A 201 1.84 -8.34 -12.82
N LEU A 202 1.80 -7.54 -13.90
CA LEU A 202 1.20 -7.95 -15.18
C LEU A 202 2.00 -9.05 -15.86
N GLY A 203 3.34 -8.94 -15.89
CA GLY A 203 4.23 -9.93 -16.50
C GLY A 203 4.11 -11.31 -15.84
N HIS A 204 4.05 -11.36 -14.52
CA HIS A 204 3.84 -12.62 -13.78
C HIS A 204 2.48 -13.26 -14.11
N GLY A 205 1.44 -12.45 -14.23
CA GLY A 205 0.11 -12.94 -14.60
C GLY A 205 0.05 -13.50 -16.02
N ILE A 206 0.78 -12.91 -16.96
CA ILE A 206 0.87 -13.40 -18.35
C ILE A 206 1.71 -14.68 -18.42
N TRP A 207 2.85 -14.71 -17.72
CA TRP A 207 3.73 -15.87 -17.67
C TRP A 207 3.02 -17.11 -17.13
N ALA A 208 2.29 -16.97 -16.02
CA ALA A 208 1.51 -18.06 -15.46
C ALA A 208 0.51 -18.65 -16.46
N ARG A 209 -0.16 -17.82 -17.27
CA ARG A 209 -1.11 -18.30 -18.30
C ARG A 209 -0.40 -19.01 -19.44
N ILE A 210 0.76 -18.53 -19.87
CA ILE A 210 1.55 -19.20 -20.94
C ILE A 210 1.97 -20.57 -20.47
N VAL A 211 2.46 -20.70 -19.23
CA VAL A 211 2.86 -22.00 -18.67
C VAL A 211 1.66 -22.96 -18.54
N ASP A 212 0.48 -22.45 -18.11
CA ASP A 212 -0.72 -23.27 -18.02
C ASP A 212 -1.24 -23.71 -19.39
N TRP A 213 -1.00 -22.95 -20.46
CA TRP A 213 -1.43 -23.28 -21.83
C TRP A 213 -0.46 -24.27 -22.51
N CYS A 214 0.78 -24.32 -22.04
CA CYS A 214 1.80 -25.25 -22.56
C CYS A 214 1.81 -26.63 -21.85
N ARG A 215 0.96 -26.83 -20.83
CA ARG A 215 0.76 -28.12 -20.13
C ARG A 215 -0.49 -28.83 -20.60
#